data_61b31ae52cbc784a0a75beb79f1845c8
#
_entry.id   61b31ae52cbc784a0a75beb79f1845c8
#
_cell.length_a   1.000
_cell.length_b   1.000
_cell.length_c   1.000
_cell.angle_alpha   90.00
_cell.angle_beta   90.00
_cell.angle_gamma   90.00
#
_symmetry.space_group_name_H-M   'P 1'
#
loop_
_entity.id
_entity.type
_entity.pdbx_description
1 polymer ?
#
loop_
_entity_poly.entity_id
_entity_poly.type
_entity_poly.pdbx_seq_one_letter_code
_entity_poly.pdbx_strand_id
1 'polypeptide(L)'
;MPDAFSLTPRLVLRALGFLLLGVLVGAVGTVMHRSVRPWGLVVCLLLVLAAAVTARAASGWLASVALLVGLFVSVQVLSSAGPGGDVLVPAADGTVGWVWALGAMAVALAVAVAPRAWFAEVPLRRRTERPADGGAPTP
;
A
#
# COMPACT_ATOMS: atom_id res chain seq x y z
N MET A 1 12.43 -12.58 29.28
CA MET A 1 11.79 -11.50 28.50
C MET A 1 11.61 -12.04 27.11
N PRO A 2 10.39 -12.14 26.57
CA PRO A 2 10.22 -12.62 25.20
C PRO A 2 10.78 -11.55 24.25
N ASP A 3 11.63 -11.99 23.33
CA ASP A 3 12.27 -11.14 22.32
C ASP A 3 11.19 -10.53 21.41
N ALA A 4 10.79 -9.30 21.74
CA ALA A 4 9.64 -8.62 21.15
C ALA A 4 9.84 -8.26 19.66
N PHE A 5 11.02 -8.52 19.07
CA PHE A 5 11.32 -8.25 17.66
C PHE A 5 12.29 -9.29 17.08
N SER A 6 11.87 -10.55 17.00
CA SER A 6 12.60 -11.47 16.12
C SER A 6 12.31 -11.10 14.67
N LEU A 7 13.18 -10.25 14.10
CA LEU A 7 13.16 -9.91 12.68
C LEU A 7 13.49 -11.16 11.86
N THR A 8 12.48 -11.89 11.50
CA THR A 8 12.64 -13.05 10.62
C THR A 8 13.11 -12.56 9.24
N PRO A 9 14.07 -13.21 8.58
CA PRO A 9 14.55 -12.80 7.25
C PRO A 9 13.42 -12.60 6.23
N ARG A 10 12.35 -13.39 6.33
CA ARG A 10 11.15 -13.27 5.50
C ARG A 10 10.41 -11.95 5.74
N LEU A 11 10.38 -11.48 6.98
CA LEU A 11 9.71 -10.21 7.32
C LEU A 11 10.49 -9.03 6.75
N VAL A 12 11.82 -9.06 6.87
CA VAL A 12 12.72 -8.04 6.30
C VAL A 12 12.60 -8.01 4.78
N LEU A 13 12.62 -9.16 4.12
CA LEU A 13 12.49 -9.25 2.67
C LEU A 13 11.14 -8.68 2.18
N ARG A 14 10.05 -8.98 2.88
CA ARG A 14 8.73 -8.40 2.58
C ARG A 14 8.71 -6.89 2.77
N ALA A 15 9.28 -6.39 3.86
CA ALA A 15 9.38 -4.96 4.11
C ALA A 15 10.16 -4.25 3.01
N LEU A 16 11.31 -4.80 2.59
CA LEU A 16 12.09 -4.28 1.46
C LEU A 16 11.30 -4.31 0.15
N GLY A 17 10.56 -5.38 -0.13
CA GLY A 17 9.70 -5.47 -1.30
C GLY A 17 8.63 -4.37 -1.34
N PHE A 18 7.98 -4.09 -0.20
CA PHE A 18 6.98 -3.02 -0.12
C PHE A 18 7.60 -1.62 -0.12
N LEU A 19 8.81 -1.45 0.41
CA LEU A 19 9.57 -0.21 0.28
C LEU A 19 9.88 0.09 -1.19
N LEU A 20 10.40 -0.89 -1.93
CA LEU A 20 10.66 -0.76 -3.36
C LEU A 20 9.38 -0.51 -4.16
N LEU A 21 8.29 -1.20 -3.83
CA LEU A 21 6.99 -0.94 -4.43
C LEU A 21 6.54 0.51 -4.19
N GLY A 22 6.72 1.04 -2.98
CA GLY A 22 6.45 2.43 -2.64
C GLY A 22 7.27 3.40 -3.48
N VAL A 23 8.57 3.13 -3.65
CA VAL A 23 9.46 3.93 -4.52
C VAL A 23 8.96 3.92 -5.97
N LEU A 24 8.63 2.75 -6.51
CA LEU A 24 8.15 2.62 -7.88
C LEU A 24 6.83 3.35 -8.10
N VAL A 25 5.85 3.14 -7.21
CA VAL A 25 4.54 3.80 -7.27
C VAL A 25 4.69 5.31 -7.15
N GLY A 26 5.56 5.79 -6.25
CA GLY A 26 5.85 7.20 -6.09
C GLY A 26 6.52 7.80 -7.32
N ALA A 27 7.48 7.10 -7.92
CA ALA A 27 8.17 7.55 -9.13
C ALA A 27 7.20 7.63 -10.32
N VAL A 28 6.48 6.54 -10.60
CA VAL A 28 5.48 6.49 -11.68
C VAL A 28 4.41 7.56 -11.48
N GLY A 29 3.88 7.69 -10.26
CA GLY A 29 2.87 8.69 -9.95
C GLY A 29 3.39 10.12 -10.13
N THR A 30 4.61 10.40 -9.68
CA THR A 30 5.23 11.74 -9.83
C THR A 30 5.42 12.11 -11.30
N VAL A 31 5.75 11.17 -12.16
CA VAL A 31 5.90 11.41 -13.61
C VAL A 31 4.53 11.50 -14.31
N MET A 32 3.59 10.61 -13.95
CA MET A 32 2.35 10.42 -14.70
C MET A 32 1.16 11.28 -14.24
N HIS A 33 1.17 11.82 -13.01
CA HIS A 33 0.01 12.57 -12.47
C HIS A 33 -0.43 13.77 -13.32
N ARG A 34 0.45 14.27 -14.19
CA ARG A 34 0.21 15.43 -15.07
C ARG A 34 -0.11 15.06 -16.52
N SER A 35 0.04 13.79 -16.90
CA SER A 35 -0.02 13.36 -18.30
C SER A 35 -1.36 13.63 -18.98
N VAL A 36 -2.48 13.38 -18.27
CA VAL A 36 -3.85 13.58 -18.79
C VAL A 36 -4.72 14.12 -17.67
N ARG A 37 -4.92 15.44 -17.63
CA ARG A 37 -5.76 16.09 -16.61
C ARG A 37 -7.24 15.85 -16.89
N PRO A 38 -8.06 15.52 -15.86
CA PRO A 38 -7.75 15.21 -14.45
C PRO A 38 -7.41 13.73 -14.21
N TRP A 39 -7.54 12.86 -15.20
CA TRP A 39 -7.50 11.40 -15.10
C TRP A 39 -6.16 10.86 -14.63
N GLY A 40 -5.05 11.50 -15.02
CA GLY A 40 -3.71 11.08 -14.59
C GLY A 40 -3.57 11.09 -13.07
N LEU A 41 -4.04 12.13 -12.40
CA LEU A 41 -4.04 12.23 -10.94
C LEU A 41 -4.91 11.13 -10.31
N VAL A 42 -6.13 10.90 -10.83
CA VAL A 42 -7.05 9.89 -10.31
C VAL A 42 -6.45 8.50 -10.41
N VAL A 43 -5.93 8.14 -11.58
CA VAL A 43 -5.29 6.82 -11.81
C VAL A 43 -4.09 6.62 -10.89
N CYS A 44 -3.25 7.65 -10.71
CA CYS A 44 -2.10 7.57 -9.81
C CYS A 44 -2.52 7.39 -8.35
N LEU A 45 -3.56 8.08 -7.87
CA LEU A 45 -4.09 7.89 -6.52
C LEU A 45 -4.72 6.50 -6.33
N LEU A 46 -5.40 5.97 -7.34
CA LEU A 46 -5.91 4.60 -7.32
C LEU A 46 -4.78 3.57 -7.28
N LEU A 47 -3.67 3.82 -7.98
CA LEU A 47 -2.48 2.98 -7.91
C LEU A 47 -1.88 2.97 -6.49
N VAL A 48 -1.77 4.14 -5.86
CA VAL A 48 -1.33 4.23 -4.45
C VAL A 48 -2.28 3.47 -3.53
N LEU A 49 -3.59 3.63 -3.71
CA LEU A 49 -4.60 2.92 -2.94
C LEU A 49 -4.44 1.40 -3.07
N ALA A 50 -4.33 0.88 -4.29
CA ALA A 50 -4.15 -0.54 -4.55
C ALA A 50 -2.87 -1.09 -3.91
N ALA A 51 -1.74 -0.37 -4.03
CA ALA A 51 -0.48 -0.74 -3.40
C ALA A 51 -0.58 -0.73 -1.86
N ALA A 52 -1.23 0.29 -1.28
CA ALA A 52 -1.41 0.40 0.17
C ALA A 52 -2.31 -0.72 0.73
N VAL A 53 -3.42 -1.03 0.07
CA VAL A 53 -4.31 -2.15 0.42
C VAL A 53 -3.55 -3.47 0.36
N THR A 54 -2.77 -3.70 -0.70
CA THR A 54 -1.95 -4.90 -0.85
C THR A 54 -0.91 -5.02 0.27
N ALA A 55 -0.21 -3.94 0.60
CA ALA A 55 0.77 -3.92 1.69
C ALA A 55 0.11 -4.26 3.04
N ARG A 56 -1.05 -3.65 3.31
CA ARG A 56 -1.80 -3.86 4.55
C ARG A 56 -2.31 -5.29 4.68
N ALA A 57 -2.84 -5.86 3.61
CA ALA A 57 -3.35 -7.23 3.57
C ALA A 57 -2.22 -8.27 3.68
N ALA A 58 -1.09 -8.06 2.99
CA ALA A 58 -0.01 -9.06 2.90
C ALA A 58 0.84 -9.18 4.17
N SER A 59 1.16 -8.09 4.85
CA SER A 59 2.12 -8.09 5.97
C SER A 59 1.79 -7.07 7.08
N GLY A 60 0.60 -6.49 7.04
CA GLY A 60 0.10 -5.61 8.10
C GLY A 60 0.87 -4.29 8.21
N TRP A 61 1.11 -3.85 9.44
CA TRP A 61 1.66 -2.54 9.75
C TRP A 61 3.06 -2.29 9.15
N LEU A 62 3.96 -3.25 9.27
CA LEU A 62 5.35 -3.08 8.82
C LEU A 62 5.44 -2.84 7.30
N ALA A 63 4.68 -3.61 6.52
CA ALA A 63 4.62 -3.43 5.07
C ALA A 63 4.01 -2.07 4.68
N SER A 64 2.99 -1.62 5.42
CA SER A 64 2.37 -0.31 5.19
C SER A 64 3.36 0.83 5.47
N VAL A 65 4.13 0.74 6.56
CA VAL A 65 5.17 1.72 6.89
C VAL A 65 6.28 1.72 5.84
N ALA A 66 6.75 0.53 5.44
CA ALA A 66 7.79 0.41 4.41
C ALA A 66 7.33 1.03 3.07
N LEU A 67 6.09 0.76 2.65
CA LEU A 67 5.51 1.36 1.45
C LEU A 67 5.40 2.89 1.57
N LEU A 68 4.93 3.41 2.71
CA LEU A 68 4.86 4.85 2.97
C LEU A 68 6.22 5.52 2.89
N VAL A 69 7.26 4.92 3.50
CA VAL A 69 8.63 5.44 3.44
C VAL A 69 9.13 5.46 2.01
N GLY A 70 8.96 4.38 1.26
CA GLY A 70 9.36 4.31 -0.15
C GLY A 70 8.66 5.36 -1.02
N LEU A 71 7.35 5.52 -0.85
CA LEU A 71 6.55 6.52 -1.53
C LEU A 71 7.03 7.95 -1.20
N PHE A 72 7.23 8.23 0.09
CA PHE A 72 7.72 9.53 0.56
C PHE A 72 9.09 9.87 -0.03
N VAL A 73 10.06 8.95 0.10
CA VAL A 73 11.43 9.15 -0.42
C VAL A 73 11.40 9.41 -1.92
N SER A 74 10.63 8.63 -2.68
CA SER A 74 10.51 8.81 -4.12
C SER A 74 9.95 10.19 -4.49
N VAL A 75 8.85 10.60 -3.86
CA VAL A 75 8.25 11.93 -4.10
C VAL A 75 9.22 13.04 -3.72
N GLN A 76 9.92 12.93 -2.59
CA GLN A 76 10.89 13.94 -2.15
C GLN A 76 12.08 14.05 -3.11
N VAL A 77 12.67 12.92 -3.51
CA VAL A 77 13.81 12.91 -4.43
C VAL A 77 13.43 13.50 -5.79
N LEU A 78 12.26 13.14 -6.32
CA LEU A 78 11.83 13.63 -7.63
C LEU A 78 11.29 15.07 -7.58
N SER A 79 10.93 15.58 -6.40
CA SER A 79 10.51 16.97 -6.19
C SER A 79 11.69 17.91 -5.93
N SER A 80 12.87 17.36 -5.59
CA SER A 80 14.09 18.17 -5.43
C SER A 80 14.69 18.52 -6.79
N ALA A 81 15.38 19.69 -6.84
CA ALA A 81 16.09 20.10 -8.05
C ALA A 81 17.23 19.11 -8.37
N GLY A 82 17.22 18.57 -9.59
CA GLY A 82 18.33 17.76 -10.10
C GLY A 82 19.59 18.58 -10.36
N PRO A 83 20.73 17.92 -10.66
CA PRO A 83 22.01 18.59 -10.94
C PRO A 83 21.97 19.58 -12.11
N GLY A 84 20.97 19.47 -13.00
CA GLY A 84 20.71 20.39 -14.11
C GLY A 84 19.74 21.51 -13.80
N GLY A 85 19.24 21.64 -12.56
CA GLY A 85 18.21 22.61 -12.19
C GLY A 85 16.77 22.19 -12.57
N ASP A 86 16.62 21.03 -13.17
CA ASP A 86 15.29 20.50 -13.55
C ASP A 86 14.54 19.98 -12.33
N VAL A 87 13.30 20.44 -12.15
CA VAL A 87 12.39 20.00 -11.10
C VAL A 87 11.21 19.29 -11.75
N LEU A 88 11.02 18.01 -11.46
CA LEU A 88 9.91 17.23 -12.00
C LEU A 88 8.54 17.67 -11.44
N VAL A 89 8.53 18.40 -10.33
CA VAL A 89 7.36 19.06 -9.75
C VAL A 89 7.62 20.56 -9.66
N PRO A 90 7.49 21.34 -10.77
CA PRO A 90 7.76 22.77 -10.73
C PRO A 90 6.79 23.52 -9.82
N ALA A 91 7.33 24.46 -9.03
CA ALA A 91 6.52 25.31 -8.16
C ALA A 91 5.55 26.23 -8.94
N ALA A 92 5.81 26.48 -10.22
CA ALA A 92 5.01 27.37 -11.06
C ALA A 92 3.57 26.87 -11.31
N ASP A 93 3.33 25.53 -11.25
CA ASP A 93 1.98 24.93 -11.35
C ASP A 93 1.55 24.28 -10.00
N GLY A 94 1.96 24.89 -8.91
CA GLY A 94 2.05 24.37 -7.55
C GLY A 94 0.88 23.52 -7.02
N THR A 95 -0.35 23.80 -7.43
CA THR A 95 -1.53 23.17 -6.83
C THR A 95 -1.60 21.67 -7.12
N VAL A 96 -1.37 21.24 -8.37
CA VAL A 96 -1.54 19.83 -8.78
C VAL A 96 -0.44 18.94 -8.18
N GLY A 97 0.80 19.43 -8.10
CA GLY A 97 1.90 18.72 -7.47
C GLY A 97 1.67 18.52 -5.97
N TRP A 98 1.17 19.53 -5.26
CA TRP A 98 0.80 19.42 -3.86
C TRP A 98 -0.39 18.48 -3.64
N VAL A 99 -1.42 18.56 -4.48
CA VAL A 99 -2.55 17.63 -4.43
C VAL A 99 -2.09 16.19 -4.64
N TRP A 100 -1.15 15.96 -5.57
CA TRP A 100 -0.54 14.64 -5.75
C TRP A 100 0.21 14.19 -4.50
N ALA A 101 1.19 14.98 -4.02
CA ALA A 101 2.05 14.60 -2.92
C ALA A 101 1.25 14.34 -1.62
N LEU A 102 0.40 15.30 -1.24
CA LEU A 102 -0.42 15.19 -0.03
C LEU A 102 -1.52 14.12 -0.18
N GLY A 103 -2.15 14.03 -1.35
CA GLY A 103 -3.17 13.04 -1.64
C GLY A 103 -2.62 11.61 -1.58
N ALA A 104 -1.45 11.36 -2.18
CA ALA A 104 -0.79 10.07 -2.13
C ALA A 104 -0.44 9.65 -0.70
N MET A 105 0.13 10.57 0.11
CA MET A 105 0.42 10.32 1.52
C MET A 105 -0.84 10.09 2.33
N ALA A 106 -1.88 10.90 2.13
CA ALA A 106 -3.15 10.76 2.85
C ALA A 106 -3.83 9.42 2.56
N VAL A 107 -3.87 8.99 1.29
CA VAL A 107 -4.45 7.70 0.88
C VAL A 107 -3.67 6.54 1.51
N ALA A 108 -2.34 6.54 1.40
CA ALA A 108 -1.52 5.47 1.96
C ALA A 108 -1.61 5.41 3.48
N LEU A 109 -1.64 6.57 4.17
CA LEU A 109 -1.79 6.66 5.62
C LEU A 109 -3.19 6.19 6.07
N ALA A 110 -4.25 6.59 5.38
CA ALA A 110 -5.62 6.17 5.70
C ALA A 110 -5.75 4.64 5.66
N VAL A 111 -5.17 3.98 4.66
CA VAL A 111 -5.14 2.52 4.58
C VAL A 111 -4.26 1.91 5.69
N ALA A 112 -3.13 2.53 6.01
CA ALA A 112 -2.24 2.04 7.07
C ALA A 112 -2.91 2.03 8.45
N VAL A 113 -3.76 3.02 8.76
CA VAL A 113 -4.49 3.10 10.02
C VAL A 113 -5.83 2.36 10.00
N ALA A 114 -6.27 1.87 8.84
CA ALA A 114 -7.53 1.15 8.71
C ALA A 114 -7.58 -0.08 9.63
N PRO A 115 -8.76 -0.38 10.24
CA PRO A 115 -8.92 -1.51 11.15
C PRO A 115 -8.56 -2.84 10.48
N ARG A 116 -7.84 -3.69 11.20
CA ARG A 116 -7.46 -5.03 10.71
C ARG A 116 -8.66 -5.90 10.33
N ALA A 117 -9.80 -5.65 10.94
CA ALA A 117 -11.03 -6.38 10.65
C ALA A 117 -11.47 -6.30 9.19
N TRP A 118 -11.12 -5.22 8.48
CA TRP A 118 -11.45 -5.06 7.06
C TRP A 118 -10.61 -5.94 6.13
N PHE A 119 -9.46 -6.42 6.63
CA PHE A 119 -8.51 -7.25 5.89
C PHE A 119 -8.46 -8.69 6.43
N ALA A 120 -9.29 -9.00 7.45
CA ALA A 120 -9.40 -10.35 7.97
C ALA A 120 -10.15 -11.23 6.97
N GLU A 121 -9.55 -12.37 6.62
CA GLU A 121 -10.25 -13.41 5.87
C GLU A 121 -11.46 -13.87 6.69
N VAL A 122 -12.67 -13.73 6.14
CA VAL A 122 -13.85 -14.36 6.71
C VAL A 122 -13.68 -15.86 6.48
N PRO A 123 -13.52 -16.69 7.53
CA PRO A 123 -13.41 -18.12 7.33
C PRO A 123 -14.69 -18.57 6.63
N LEU A 124 -14.56 -19.05 5.41
CA LEU A 124 -15.67 -19.72 4.74
C LEU A 124 -16.10 -20.85 5.68
N ARG A 125 -17.26 -20.68 6.30
CA ARG A 125 -17.85 -21.67 7.20
C ARG A 125 -17.87 -22.97 6.42
N ARG A 126 -16.92 -23.88 6.71
CA ARG A 126 -16.99 -25.24 6.21
C ARG A 126 -18.39 -25.72 6.56
N ARG A 127 -19.18 -25.98 5.51
CA ARG A 127 -20.45 -26.66 5.67
C ARG A 127 -20.12 -27.96 6.41
N THR A 128 -20.38 -27.98 7.71
CA THR A 128 -20.25 -29.19 8.50
C THR A 128 -21.13 -30.20 7.77
N GLU A 129 -20.50 -31.16 7.12
CA GLU A 129 -21.18 -32.32 6.62
C GLU A 129 -21.95 -32.90 7.82
N ARG A 130 -23.25 -32.82 7.73
CA ARG A 130 -24.16 -33.43 8.68
C ARG A 130 -23.76 -34.90 8.72
N PRO A 131 -23.40 -35.45 9.87
CA PRO A 131 -23.20 -36.88 9.94
C PRO A 131 -24.49 -37.53 9.41
N ALA A 132 -24.35 -38.41 8.45
CA ALA A 132 -25.44 -39.23 7.99
C ALA A 132 -25.88 -40.13 9.17
N ASP A 133 -26.93 -39.73 9.88
CA ASP A 133 -27.65 -40.60 10.80
C ASP A 133 -28.25 -41.77 10.01
N GLY A 134 -27.42 -42.77 9.82
CA GLY A 134 -27.77 -44.06 9.22
C GLY A 134 -27.58 -45.16 10.21
N GLY A 135 -28.24 -45.10 11.34
CA GLY A 135 -28.37 -46.21 12.29
C GLY A 135 -29.81 -46.46 12.59
N ALA A 136 -30.54 -47.11 11.67
CA ALA A 136 -31.80 -47.70 12.00
C ALA A 136 -31.58 -48.91 12.91
N PRO A 137 -32.24 -49.03 14.07
CA PRO A 137 -32.22 -50.26 14.83
C PRO A 137 -33.09 -51.28 14.10
N THR A 138 -32.50 -52.37 13.71
CA THR A 138 -33.22 -53.58 13.27
C THR A 138 -33.82 -54.30 14.48
N PRO A 139 -35.02 -54.89 14.38
CA PRO A 139 -35.76 -55.53 15.45
C PRO A 139 -35.12 -56.82 15.98
#